data_f7c28d6c5bc957cd26fac24cd9cdfd5e
#
_entry.id   f7c28d6c5bc957cd26fac24cd9cdfd5e
#
_cell.length_a   1.000
_cell.length_b   1.000
_cell.length_c   1.000
_cell.angle_alpha   90.00
_cell.angle_beta   90.00
_cell.angle_gamma   90.00
#
_symmetry.space_group_name_H-M   'P 1'
#
loop_
_entity.id
_entity.type
_entity.pdbx_description
1 polymer ?
#
loop_
_entity_poly.entity_id
_entity_poly.type
_entity_poly.pdbx_seq_one_letter_code
_entity_poly.pdbx_strand_id
1 'polypeptide(L)'
;LWVPPWSAHGDLNFYKNAVQNHLIPQGNILSEEGWDVTLFLPSNLDILRSFACKNIKIINFNINDQINCFGSLNDLSIELYKQKDNVKKKIENISSTLSNYLDDHYDVILLWETPVPFLEKMFPDALIVNQMPGVFSRPPYPHFITFDINGLYKSSTLSIYSEDIKKCNFQENEISLANLFIDRSKYEINTLTPFKRKDLDPTEKYEKLILLPLQVSAHYSFQSDTPYSNQMEFLLDVLKDSDEKTGIVVTQYITPRVADTILTNDVVSSLKAKWPNLIYHPSFDKISSISQFLLPLVDEVVTCSSSLGLQGISWGRQLKVYGNTYLTPYSNNSSPLHYQTLRKESLNILSFILTRNQPLAHSVTKDGKFLSRLLKDLLNVKRSGINNIYDLPSFLSIDEKYEDKLFNSFRTERVIKDLSQINKPISNKINELKRFSKFVNDSAIKIISFDIFDTLVYRPTEVPIDVFKFLETKMLHISNGVAENFSRIRHVSEVEARNEKDSKEVTLDEIYDKIKEFYKLDRETINNMKWAEVEYETKIIKPRPAGKKLWDIAKKTGKPIYIISDMYLPKDAILNILKINGYDG
;
A
#
# COMPACT_ATOMS: atom_id res chain seq x y z
N LEU A 1 -13.98 -3.01 -15.99
CA LEU A 1 -12.83 -2.75 -15.10
C LEU A 1 -13.05 -1.41 -14.40
N TRP A 2 -13.24 -1.41 -13.11
CA TRP A 2 -13.36 -0.22 -12.31
C TRP A 2 -12.01 0.26 -11.79
N VAL A 3 -11.61 1.46 -12.17
CA VAL A 3 -10.40 2.12 -11.66
C VAL A 3 -10.85 3.30 -10.80
N PRO A 4 -10.96 3.13 -9.46
CA PRO A 4 -11.35 4.24 -8.61
C PRO A 4 -10.29 5.35 -8.62
N PRO A 5 -10.68 6.60 -8.33
CA PRO A 5 -9.77 7.73 -8.36
C PRO A 5 -8.83 7.80 -7.15
N TRP A 6 -8.82 6.78 -6.29
CA TRP A 6 -8.01 6.73 -5.06
C TRP A 6 -7.49 5.33 -4.76
N SER A 7 -6.50 5.23 -3.88
CA SER A 7 -6.01 3.98 -3.31
C SER A 7 -6.31 3.88 -1.81
N ALA A 8 -6.30 2.65 -1.30
CA ALA A 8 -6.46 2.38 0.13
C ALA A 8 -5.39 3.05 1.01
N HIS A 9 -4.24 3.34 0.44
CA HIS A 9 -3.09 3.96 1.12
C HIS A 9 -2.96 5.46 0.83
N GLY A 10 -3.89 6.07 0.09
CA GLY A 10 -3.80 7.47 -0.32
C GLY A 10 -2.64 7.78 -1.30
N ASP A 11 -1.93 6.76 -1.80
CA ASP A 11 -0.82 6.91 -2.75
C ASP A 11 -1.27 6.57 -4.17
N LEU A 12 -1.38 7.59 -5.01
CA LEU A 12 -1.75 7.45 -6.41
C LEU A 12 -0.79 6.54 -7.20
N ASN A 13 0.51 6.58 -6.90
CA ASN A 13 1.50 5.76 -7.59
C ASN A 13 1.37 4.28 -7.24
N PHE A 14 1.07 3.97 -5.98
CA PHE A 14 0.76 2.60 -5.57
C PHE A 14 -0.43 2.07 -6.35
N TYR A 15 -1.50 2.87 -6.41
CA TYR A 15 -2.71 2.52 -7.12
C TYR A 15 -2.48 2.39 -8.64
N LYS A 16 -1.76 3.34 -9.25
CA LYS A 16 -1.35 3.28 -10.65
C LYS A 16 -0.64 1.97 -10.98
N ASN A 17 0.28 1.52 -10.12
CA ASN A 17 0.97 0.25 -10.33
C ASN A 17 0.03 -0.96 -10.22
N ALA A 18 -0.95 -0.95 -9.31
CA ALA A 18 -1.93 -2.03 -9.21
C ALA A 18 -2.79 -2.12 -10.47
N VAL A 19 -3.25 -0.99 -10.99
CA VAL A 19 -4.03 -0.91 -12.24
C VAL A 19 -3.21 -1.37 -13.43
N GLN A 20 -1.98 -0.88 -13.56
CA GLN A 20 -1.09 -1.21 -14.68
C GLN A 20 -0.66 -2.67 -14.69
N ASN A 21 -0.43 -3.27 -13.50
CA ASN A 21 0.10 -4.63 -13.39
C ASN A 21 -0.98 -5.70 -13.19
N HIS A 22 -2.22 -5.30 -12.87
CA HIS A 22 -3.30 -6.24 -12.60
C HIS A 22 -4.56 -5.97 -13.41
N LEU A 23 -5.25 -4.85 -13.20
CA LEU A 23 -6.55 -4.61 -13.84
C LEU A 23 -6.48 -4.51 -15.36
N ILE A 24 -5.55 -3.73 -15.90
CA ILE A 24 -5.40 -3.61 -17.37
C ILE A 24 -4.98 -4.94 -18.02
N PRO A 25 -3.98 -5.68 -17.50
CA PRO A 25 -3.67 -7.01 -18.03
C PRO A 25 -4.87 -7.97 -18.00
N GLN A 26 -5.68 -7.95 -16.93
CA GLN A 26 -6.92 -8.74 -16.88
C GLN A 26 -7.89 -8.34 -18.00
N GLY A 27 -8.08 -7.05 -18.20
CA GLY A 27 -8.93 -6.55 -19.29
C GLY A 27 -8.43 -6.96 -20.66
N ASN A 28 -7.13 -6.90 -20.90
CA ASN A 28 -6.52 -7.27 -22.17
C ASN A 28 -6.78 -8.74 -22.48
N ILE A 29 -6.48 -9.66 -21.55
CA ILE A 29 -6.67 -11.09 -21.78
C ILE A 29 -8.15 -11.48 -21.86
N LEU A 30 -9.06 -10.80 -21.14
CA LEU A 30 -10.50 -11.02 -21.27
C LEU A 30 -11.02 -10.57 -22.65
N SER A 31 -10.54 -9.43 -23.14
CA SER A 31 -10.89 -8.96 -24.49
C SER A 31 -10.42 -9.94 -25.58
N GLU A 32 -9.26 -10.59 -25.40
CA GLU A 32 -8.76 -11.65 -26.28
C GLU A 32 -9.63 -12.92 -26.22
N GLU A 33 -10.23 -13.22 -25.08
CA GLU A 33 -11.18 -14.33 -24.89
C GLU A 33 -12.63 -13.98 -25.30
N GLY A 34 -12.85 -12.83 -25.94
CA GLY A 34 -14.12 -12.42 -26.51
C GLY A 34 -15.10 -11.76 -25.54
N TRP A 35 -14.63 -11.27 -24.39
CA TRP A 35 -15.43 -10.46 -23.49
C TRP A 35 -15.51 -9.01 -23.98
N ASP A 36 -16.68 -8.40 -23.84
CA ASP A 36 -16.84 -6.96 -24.00
C ASP A 36 -16.28 -6.25 -22.76
N VAL A 37 -15.14 -5.57 -22.91
CA VAL A 37 -14.42 -4.99 -21.79
C VAL A 37 -14.51 -3.47 -21.83
N THR A 38 -14.98 -2.87 -20.74
CA THR A 38 -14.96 -1.43 -20.50
C THR A 38 -13.96 -1.11 -19.40
N LEU A 39 -13.05 -0.18 -19.66
CA LEU A 39 -12.14 0.39 -18.67
C LEU A 39 -12.65 1.76 -18.25
N PHE A 40 -13.14 1.89 -17.02
CA PHE A 40 -13.53 3.16 -16.43
C PHE A 40 -12.32 3.81 -15.78
N LEU A 41 -11.75 4.83 -16.41
CA LEU A 41 -10.44 5.38 -16.08
C LEU A 41 -10.56 6.84 -15.64
N PRO A 42 -10.12 7.20 -14.42
CA PRO A 42 -10.00 8.58 -13.98
C PRO A 42 -9.06 9.38 -14.90
N SER A 43 -9.43 10.62 -15.23
CA SER A 43 -8.65 11.46 -16.16
C SER A 43 -7.23 11.75 -15.68
N ASN A 44 -6.98 11.79 -14.37
CA ASN A 44 -5.64 11.91 -13.80
C ASN A 44 -4.76 10.65 -13.97
N LEU A 45 -5.32 9.55 -14.48
CA LEU A 45 -4.62 8.31 -14.81
C LEU A 45 -4.63 8.02 -16.32
N ASP A 46 -4.96 8.98 -17.16
CA ASP A 46 -5.11 8.78 -18.62
C ASP A 46 -3.85 8.21 -19.29
N ILE A 47 -2.67 8.43 -18.71
CA ILE A 47 -1.41 7.81 -19.16
C ILE A 47 -1.50 6.26 -19.20
N LEU A 48 -2.38 5.65 -18.42
CA LEU A 48 -2.56 4.21 -18.39
C LEU A 48 -3.31 3.66 -19.62
N ARG A 49 -3.97 4.53 -20.39
CA ARG A 49 -4.67 4.17 -21.63
C ARG A 49 -3.75 3.42 -22.62
N SER A 50 -2.48 3.80 -22.67
CA SER A 50 -1.50 3.20 -23.58
C SER A 50 -1.20 1.72 -23.30
N PHE A 51 -1.56 1.21 -22.13
CA PHE A 51 -1.39 -0.20 -21.74
C PHE A 51 -2.61 -1.07 -22.05
N ALA A 52 -3.76 -0.47 -22.38
CA ALA A 52 -4.98 -1.19 -22.76
C ALA A 52 -4.94 -1.57 -24.25
N CYS A 53 -5.40 -2.75 -24.62
CA CYS A 53 -5.52 -3.16 -26.01
C CYS A 53 -6.63 -2.34 -26.74
N LYS A 54 -6.56 -2.30 -28.08
CA LYS A 54 -7.44 -1.45 -28.90
C LYS A 54 -8.93 -1.81 -28.81
N ASN A 55 -9.26 -3.05 -28.42
CA ASN A 55 -10.64 -3.54 -28.35
C ASN A 55 -11.33 -3.19 -27.04
N ILE A 56 -10.63 -2.58 -26.06
CA ILE A 56 -11.22 -2.16 -24.80
C ILE A 56 -11.89 -0.79 -24.96
N LYS A 57 -13.17 -0.69 -24.64
CA LYS A 57 -13.89 0.57 -24.51
C LYS A 57 -13.34 1.33 -23.30
N ILE A 58 -12.86 2.56 -23.49
CA ILE A 58 -12.34 3.39 -22.39
C ILE A 58 -13.31 4.53 -22.13
N ILE A 59 -13.81 4.60 -20.91
CA ILE A 59 -14.63 5.71 -20.40
C ILE A 59 -13.76 6.55 -19.47
N ASN A 60 -13.55 7.81 -19.84
CA ASN A 60 -12.80 8.75 -19.01
C ASN A 60 -13.73 9.42 -18.00
N PHE A 61 -13.37 9.30 -16.72
CA PHE A 61 -14.07 9.97 -15.64
C PHE A 61 -13.47 11.36 -15.43
N ASN A 62 -14.30 12.38 -15.60
CA ASN A 62 -13.87 13.78 -15.49
C ASN A 62 -13.36 14.11 -14.09
N ILE A 63 -12.30 14.91 -13.99
CA ILE A 63 -11.65 15.25 -12.73
C ILE A 63 -12.56 16.02 -11.77
N ASN A 64 -13.40 16.94 -12.30
CA ASN A 64 -14.31 17.74 -11.49
C ASN A 64 -15.38 16.84 -10.85
N ASP A 65 -15.91 15.89 -11.64
CA ASP A 65 -16.88 14.92 -11.13
C ASP A 65 -16.27 13.96 -10.11
N GLN A 66 -14.99 13.57 -10.30
CA GLN A 66 -14.25 12.80 -9.29
C GLN A 66 -14.18 13.55 -7.97
N ILE A 67 -13.81 14.83 -8.02
CA ILE A 67 -13.66 15.68 -6.83
C ILE A 67 -15.03 15.86 -6.14
N ASN A 68 -16.06 16.18 -6.92
CA ASN A 68 -17.40 16.37 -6.39
C ASN A 68 -17.98 15.10 -5.75
N CYS A 69 -17.70 13.93 -6.34
CA CYS A 69 -18.16 12.64 -5.82
C CYS A 69 -17.40 12.18 -4.60
N PHE A 70 -16.07 12.28 -4.64
CA PHE A 70 -15.20 11.54 -3.73
C PHE A 70 -14.45 12.41 -2.73
N GLY A 71 -14.43 13.74 -2.87
CA GLY A 71 -13.85 14.68 -1.91
C GLY A 71 -12.46 14.27 -1.38
N SER A 72 -12.30 14.24 -0.07
CA SER A 72 -11.13 13.68 0.61
C SER A 72 -11.16 12.15 0.61
N LEU A 73 -10.09 11.52 0.13
CA LEU A 73 -10.06 10.09 -0.22
C LEU A 73 -10.11 9.14 0.97
N ASN A 74 -9.35 9.42 2.03
CA ASN A 74 -9.25 8.51 3.16
C ASN A 74 -10.54 8.48 3.97
N ASP A 75 -11.11 9.63 4.26
CA ASP A 75 -12.32 9.73 5.08
C ASP A 75 -13.49 9.07 4.39
N LEU A 76 -13.63 9.27 3.08
CA LEU A 76 -14.68 8.63 2.31
C LEU A 76 -14.53 7.10 2.28
N SER A 77 -13.32 6.56 2.13
CA SER A 77 -13.09 5.11 2.16
C SER A 77 -13.52 4.51 3.51
N ILE A 78 -13.22 5.20 4.61
CA ILE A 78 -13.64 4.80 5.96
C ILE A 78 -15.18 4.85 6.08
N GLU A 79 -15.80 5.93 5.61
CA GLU A 79 -17.26 6.10 5.66
C GLU A 79 -17.98 5.03 4.83
N LEU A 80 -17.55 4.81 3.60
CA LEU A 80 -18.12 3.79 2.69
C LEU A 80 -17.94 2.38 3.25
N TYR A 81 -16.79 2.09 3.85
CA TYR A 81 -16.52 0.79 4.46
C TYR A 81 -17.40 0.55 5.70
N LYS A 82 -17.59 1.56 6.55
CA LYS A 82 -18.44 1.48 7.74
C LYS A 82 -19.94 1.50 7.43
N GLN A 83 -20.34 1.92 6.24
CA GLN A 83 -21.74 2.06 5.82
C GLN A 83 -22.65 2.76 6.85
N LYS A 84 -22.18 3.85 7.47
CA LYS A 84 -22.93 4.62 8.44
C LYS A 84 -24.14 5.31 7.79
N ASP A 85 -25.19 5.62 8.57
CA ASP A 85 -26.46 6.21 8.07
C ASP A 85 -26.28 7.52 7.28
N ASN A 86 -25.29 8.34 7.65
CA ASN A 86 -24.99 9.58 6.93
C ASN A 86 -24.38 9.36 5.51
N VAL A 87 -23.96 8.13 5.19
CA VAL A 87 -23.34 7.80 3.89
C VAL A 87 -24.38 7.56 2.79
N LYS A 88 -25.63 7.27 3.13
CA LYS A 88 -26.69 6.99 2.13
C LYS A 88 -26.82 8.09 1.09
N LYS A 89 -26.86 9.35 1.51
CA LYS A 89 -26.93 10.51 0.60
C LYS A 89 -25.68 10.63 -0.28
N LYS A 90 -24.49 10.33 0.26
CA LYS A 90 -23.25 10.33 -0.53
C LYS A 90 -23.27 9.22 -1.59
N ILE A 91 -23.71 8.02 -1.22
CA ILE A 91 -23.89 6.89 -2.16
C ILE A 91 -24.85 7.28 -3.28
N GLU A 92 -25.97 7.93 -2.97
CA GLU A 92 -26.94 8.40 -3.98
C GLU A 92 -26.34 9.44 -4.93
N ASN A 93 -25.61 10.41 -4.41
CA ASN A 93 -24.93 11.41 -5.23
C ASN A 93 -23.88 10.78 -6.15
N ILE A 94 -23.05 9.87 -5.61
CA ILE A 94 -22.05 9.14 -6.39
C ILE A 94 -22.75 8.32 -7.49
N SER A 95 -23.78 7.54 -7.15
CA SER A 95 -24.52 6.74 -8.12
C SER A 95 -25.13 7.60 -9.23
N SER A 96 -25.77 8.73 -8.87
CA SER A 96 -26.35 9.66 -9.84
C SER A 96 -25.32 10.25 -10.79
N THR A 97 -24.13 10.60 -10.30
CA THR A 97 -23.05 11.11 -11.17
C THR A 97 -22.52 10.02 -12.07
N LEU A 98 -22.28 8.82 -11.54
CA LEU A 98 -21.75 7.69 -12.31
C LEU A 98 -22.69 7.20 -13.40
N SER A 99 -24.02 7.33 -13.22
CA SER A 99 -25.02 6.98 -14.23
C SER A 99 -24.88 7.83 -15.53
N ASN A 100 -24.19 8.97 -15.48
CA ASN A 100 -23.91 9.76 -16.68
C ASN A 100 -22.75 9.20 -17.52
N TYR A 101 -21.99 8.27 -16.98
CA TYR A 101 -20.79 7.70 -17.59
C TYR A 101 -20.95 6.21 -17.93
N LEU A 102 -21.61 5.46 -17.06
CA LEU A 102 -21.66 4.01 -17.12
C LEU A 102 -22.91 3.54 -17.86
N ASP A 103 -22.79 2.42 -18.56
CA ASP A 103 -23.91 1.73 -19.18
C ASP A 103 -24.86 1.16 -18.08
N ASP A 104 -26.08 0.83 -18.43
CA ASP A 104 -27.09 0.36 -17.47
C ASP A 104 -26.83 -1.05 -16.93
N HIS A 105 -25.97 -1.80 -17.57
CA HIS A 105 -25.73 -3.20 -17.22
C HIS A 105 -24.26 -3.62 -17.41
N TYR A 106 -23.77 -4.36 -16.42
CA TYR A 106 -22.51 -5.11 -16.49
C TYR A 106 -22.68 -6.47 -15.81
N ASP A 107 -22.20 -7.54 -16.43
CA ASP A 107 -22.21 -8.89 -15.81
C ASP A 107 -21.16 -9.01 -14.71
N VAL A 108 -19.97 -8.42 -14.93
CA VAL A 108 -18.81 -8.53 -14.02
C VAL A 108 -18.13 -7.19 -13.84
N ILE A 109 -17.81 -6.84 -12.61
CA ILE A 109 -17.05 -5.65 -12.25
C ILE A 109 -15.78 -6.10 -11.51
N LEU A 110 -14.61 -5.86 -12.09
CA LEU A 110 -13.32 -6.11 -11.45
C LEU A 110 -12.77 -4.83 -10.87
N LEU A 111 -12.42 -4.83 -9.59
CA LEU A 111 -11.88 -3.66 -8.89
C LEU A 111 -10.70 -4.01 -7.99
N TRP A 112 -9.97 -2.99 -7.53
CA TRP A 112 -8.82 -3.14 -6.65
C TRP A 112 -9.01 -2.35 -5.36
N GLU A 113 -8.99 -3.05 -4.25
CA GLU A 113 -8.85 -2.58 -2.84
C GLU A 113 -9.63 -1.28 -2.50
N THR A 114 -10.92 -1.24 -2.82
CA THR A 114 -11.77 -0.07 -2.59
C THR A 114 -13.17 -0.49 -2.17
N PRO A 115 -13.75 0.10 -1.12
CA PRO A 115 -15.16 -0.13 -0.78
C PRO A 115 -16.07 0.60 -1.79
N VAL A 116 -16.98 -0.15 -2.41
CA VAL A 116 -17.83 0.37 -3.51
C VAL A 116 -19.34 0.07 -3.33
N PRO A 117 -19.95 0.35 -2.16
CA PRO A 117 -21.37 0.04 -1.94
C PRO A 117 -22.31 0.74 -2.93
N PHE A 118 -21.86 1.80 -3.57
CA PHE A 118 -22.61 2.47 -4.64
C PHE A 118 -22.68 1.61 -5.93
N LEU A 119 -21.64 0.83 -6.26
CA LEU A 119 -21.68 -0.10 -7.40
C LEU A 119 -22.60 -1.29 -7.13
N GLU A 120 -22.62 -1.80 -5.89
CA GLU A 120 -23.55 -2.85 -5.47
C GLU A 120 -25.00 -2.38 -5.62
N LYS A 121 -25.28 -1.11 -5.29
CA LYS A 121 -26.61 -0.50 -5.46
C LYS A 121 -26.96 -0.26 -6.93
N MET A 122 -26.01 0.18 -7.76
CA MET A 122 -26.23 0.46 -9.18
C MET A 122 -26.38 -0.81 -10.00
N PHE A 123 -25.63 -1.86 -9.67
CA PHE A 123 -25.54 -3.10 -10.43
C PHE A 123 -25.76 -4.33 -9.52
N PRO A 124 -26.96 -4.52 -8.96
CA PRO A 124 -27.22 -5.56 -7.96
C PRO A 124 -27.01 -6.99 -8.51
N ASP A 125 -27.20 -7.19 -9.81
CA ASP A 125 -27.06 -8.47 -10.48
C ASP A 125 -25.61 -8.73 -10.97
N ALA A 126 -24.75 -7.72 -10.95
CA ALA A 126 -23.37 -7.86 -11.36
C ALA A 126 -22.54 -8.67 -10.35
N LEU A 127 -21.65 -9.48 -10.86
CA LEU A 127 -20.57 -10.07 -10.07
C LEU A 127 -19.51 -9.01 -9.79
N ILE A 128 -19.40 -8.55 -8.56
CA ILE A 128 -18.32 -7.64 -8.13
C ILE A 128 -17.19 -8.48 -7.56
N VAL A 129 -16.02 -8.44 -8.21
CA VAL A 129 -14.81 -9.14 -7.76
C VAL A 129 -13.89 -8.14 -7.09
N ASN A 130 -13.79 -8.26 -5.79
CA ASN A 130 -12.94 -7.43 -4.94
C ASN A 130 -11.52 -8.03 -4.93
N GLN A 131 -10.52 -7.25 -5.32
CA GLN A 131 -9.15 -7.69 -5.42
C GLN A 131 -8.23 -6.88 -4.51
N MET A 132 -7.23 -7.55 -3.95
CA MET A 132 -6.11 -6.95 -3.21
C MET A 132 -4.92 -7.93 -3.22
N PRO A 133 -3.72 -7.53 -2.77
CA PRO A 133 -2.63 -8.48 -2.56
C PRO A 133 -3.06 -9.63 -1.65
N GLY A 134 -2.75 -10.87 -2.05
CA GLY A 134 -3.06 -12.05 -1.26
C GLY A 134 -2.23 -12.17 0.02
N VAL A 135 -2.62 -13.10 0.90
CA VAL A 135 -1.96 -13.37 2.19
C VAL A 135 -0.47 -13.66 1.99
N PHE A 136 -0.11 -14.44 0.97
CA PHE A 136 1.27 -14.84 0.66
C PHE A 136 1.88 -14.05 -0.51
N SER A 137 1.49 -12.79 -0.73
CA SER A 137 1.88 -12.02 -1.93
C SER A 137 3.30 -11.43 -1.89
N ARG A 138 4.09 -11.64 -0.84
CA ARG A 138 5.47 -11.12 -0.71
C ARG A 138 6.51 -12.20 -1.00
N PRO A 139 7.68 -11.86 -1.62
CA PRO A 139 8.77 -12.83 -1.77
C PRO A 139 9.23 -13.38 -0.40
N PRO A 140 9.60 -14.67 -0.30
CA PRO A 140 9.83 -15.64 -1.39
C PRO A 140 8.60 -16.34 -1.92
N TYR A 141 7.42 -16.10 -1.33
CA TYR A 141 6.17 -16.71 -1.77
C TYR A 141 5.83 -16.36 -3.23
N PRO A 142 5.03 -17.18 -3.91
CA PRO A 142 4.36 -16.82 -5.16
C PRO A 142 3.58 -15.52 -5.02
N HIS A 143 3.28 -14.88 -6.13
CA HIS A 143 2.43 -13.69 -6.10
C HIS A 143 0.97 -14.11 -6.21
N PHE A 144 0.22 -14.02 -5.11
CA PHE A 144 -1.21 -14.25 -5.07
C PHE A 144 -1.99 -12.93 -5.08
N ILE A 145 -3.18 -12.98 -5.66
CA ILE A 145 -4.18 -11.89 -5.61
C ILE A 145 -5.44 -12.46 -4.97
N THR A 146 -6.00 -11.76 -3.99
CA THR A 146 -7.32 -12.07 -3.47
C THR A 146 -8.37 -11.82 -4.56
N PHE A 147 -9.27 -12.79 -4.76
CA PHE A 147 -10.46 -12.70 -5.61
C PHE A 147 -11.67 -13.01 -4.75
N ASP A 148 -12.33 -11.97 -4.23
CA ASP A 148 -13.43 -12.15 -3.29
C ASP A 148 -14.73 -11.54 -3.82
N ILE A 149 -15.80 -12.33 -3.81
CA ILE A 149 -17.11 -11.92 -4.35
C ILE A 149 -18.03 -11.31 -3.30
N ASN A 150 -17.68 -11.40 -2.02
CA ASN A 150 -18.46 -10.81 -0.92
C ASN A 150 -17.91 -9.44 -0.50
N GLY A 151 -16.60 -9.24 -0.62
CA GLY A 151 -15.96 -7.99 -0.23
C GLY A 151 -14.52 -8.16 0.22
N LEU A 152 -14.01 -7.18 0.96
CA LEU A 152 -12.67 -7.21 1.53
C LEU A 152 -12.72 -7.11 3.06
N TYR A 153 -11.68 -7.59 3.72
CA TYR A 153 -11.52 -7.55 5.17
C TYR A 153 -12.72 -8.21 5.88
N LYS A 154 -13.45 -7.50 6.75
CA LYS A 154 -14.61 -8.07 7.48
C LYS A 154 -15.74 -8.53 6.58
N SER A 155 -15.87 -7.95 5.41
CA SER A 155 -16.87 -8.33 4.41
C SER A 155 -16.38 -9.46 3.49
N SER A 156 -15.13 -9.92 3.63
CA SER A 156 -14.58 -10.98 2.77
C SER A 156 -15.19 -12.34 3.08
N THR A 157 -15.21 -13.21 2.09
CA THR A 157 -15.59 -14.63 2.22
C THR A 157 -14.79 -15.29 3.35
N LEU A 158 -13.49 -14.99 3.44
CA LEU A 158 -12.62 -15.51 4.49
C LEU A 158 -13.10 -15.13 5.90
N SER A 159 -13.69 -13.94 6.08
CA SER A 159 -14.22 -13.50 7.38
C SER A 159 -15.62 -14.04 7.65
N ILE A 160 -16.53 -13.89 6.68
CA ILE A 160 -17.95 -14.24 6.82
C ILE A 160 -18.14 -15.75 7.04
N TYR A 161 -17.42 -16.59 6.28
CA TYR A 161 -17.51 -18.06 6.32
C TYR A 161 -16.37 -18.70 7.11
N SER A 162 -15.78 -17.97 8.06
CA SER A 162 -14.61 -18.43 8.82
C SER A 162 -14.83 -19.76 9.53
N GLU A 163 -16.00 -19.96 10.15
CA GLU A 163 -16.34 -21.21 10.86
C GLU A 163 -16.53 -22.38 9.89
N ASP A 164 -17.15 -22.13 8.74
CA ASP A 164 -17.34 -23.16 7.72
C ASP A 164 -15.99 -23.55 7.12
N ILE A 165 -15.10 -22.58 6.84
CA ILE A 165 -13.75 -22.83 6.33
C ILE A 165 -12.95 -23.71 7.29
N LYS A 166 -12.95 -23.40 8.60
CA LYS A 166 -12.24 -24.18 9.63
C LYS A 166 -12.71 -25.63 9.68
N LYS A 167 -14.03 -25.86 9.54
CA LYS A 167 -14.67 -27.17 9.67
C LYS A 167 -14.79 -27.92 8.37
N CYS A 168 -14.43 -27.31 7.25
CA CYS A 168 -14.57 -27.86 5.93
C CYS A 168 -13.78 -29.17 5.75
N ASN A 169 -14.30 -30.09 4.96
CA ASN A 169 -13.58 -31.30 4.56
C ASN A 169 -13.13 -31.15 3.10
N PHE A 170 -12.07 -30.38 2.89
CA PHE A 170 -11.48 -30.20 1.56
C PHE A 170 -11.05 -31.53 0.95
N GLN A 171 -11.01 -31.59 -0.39
CA GLN A 171 -10.55 -32.76 -1.12
C GLN A 171 -9.09 -33.08 -0.78
N GLU A 172 -8.70 -34.35 -0.91
CA GLU A 172 -7.36 -34.81 -0.56
C GLU A 172 -6.25 -34.03 -1.33
N ASN A 173 -6.48 -33.75 -2.61
CA ASN A 173 -5.54 -32.95 -3.42
C ASN A 173 -5.41 -31.50 -2.93
N GLU A 174 -6.49 -30.87 -2.44
CA GLU A 174 -6.45 -29.49 -1.89
C GLU A 174 -5.68 -29.45 -0.57
N ILE A 175 -5.88 -30.46 0.30
CA ILE A 175 -5.11 -30.61 1.56
C ILE A 175 -3.65 -30.95 1.27
N SER A 176 -3.37 -31.81 0.30
CA SER A 176 -2.01 -32.15 -0.12
C SER A 176 -1.27 -30.93 -0.63
N LEU A 177 -1.89 -30.12 -1.48
CA LEU A 177 -1.34 -28.86 -1.98
C LEU A 177 -0.98 -27.92 -0.83
N ALA A 178 -1.86 -27.78 0.18
CA ALA A 178 -1.62 -26.93 1.34
C ALA A 178 -0.41 -27.43 2.17
N ASN A 179 -0.29 -28.75 2.40
CA ASN A 179 0.87 -29.31 3.08
C ASN A 179 2.18 -29.07 2.31
N LEU A 180 2.20 -29.36 1.02
CA LEU A 180 3.37 -29.12 0.16
C LEU A 180 3.77 -27.65 0.13
N PHE A 181 2.79 -26.75 0.10
CA PHE A 181 3.04 -25.31 0.16
C PHE A 181 3.66 -24.88 1.49
N ILE A 182 3.19 -25.43 2.63
CA ILE A 182 3.80 -25.16 3.94
C ILE A 182 5.24 -25.65 3.95
N ASP A 183 5.49 -26.88 3.51
CA ASP A 183 6.83 -27.48 3.54
C ASP A 183 7.81 -26.69 2.66
N ARG A 184 7.40 -26.33 1.45
CA ARG A 184 8.20 -25.49 0.55
C ARG A 184 8.44 -24.09 1.16
N SER A 185 7.41 -23.48 1.72
CA SER A 185 7.52 -22.17 2.36
C SER A 185 8.49 -22.18 3.55
N LYS A 186 8.42 -23.22 4.38
CA LYS A 186 9.35 -23.42 5.50
C LYS A 186 10.77 -23.59 5.03
N TYR A 187 10.97 -24.39 3.99
CA TYR A 187 12.31 -24.57 3.40
C TYR A 187 12.89 -23.24 2.91
N GLU A 188 12.14 -22.49 2.09
CA GLU A 188 12.60 -21.21 1.53
C GLU A 188 12.89 -20.16 2.63
N ILE A 189 11.95 -19.99 3.56
CA ILE A 189 12.09 -19.00 4.63
C ILE A 189 13.24 -19.35 5.56
N ASN A 190 13.36 -20.61 6.02
CA ASN A 190 14.46 -21.03 6.90
C ASN A 190 15.84 -20.90 6.24
N THR A 191 15.90 -21.13 4.92
CA THR A 191 17.15 -20.99 4.14
C THR A 191 17.55 -19.53 3.98
N LEU A 192 16.57 -18.63 3.85
CA LEU A 192 16.79 -17.22 3.53
C LEU A 192 16.80 -16.31 4.76
N THR A 193 16.28 -16.74 5.92
CA THR A 193 16.24 -15.88 7.10
C THR A 193 17.65 -15.47 7.54
N PRO A 194 17.89 -14.15 7.67
CA PRO A 194 19.21 -13.64 8.06
C PRO A 194 19.42 -13.65 9.58
N PHE A 195 18.43 -14.06 10.37
CA PHE A 195 18.45 -14.06 11.83
C PHE A 195 18.27 -15.45 12.41
N LYS A 196 18.80 -15.62 13.62
CA LYS A 196 18.54 -16.76 14.52
C LYS A 196 17.81 -16.25 15.75
N ARG A 197 17.13 -17.15 16.49
CA ARG A 197 16.45 -16.76 17.73
C ARG A 197 17.39 -16.07 18.73
N LYS A 198 18.66 -16.49 18.80
CA LYS A 198 19.71 -15.83 19.63
C LYS A 198 20.03 -14.39 19.22
N ASP A 199 19.78 -14.00 17.98
CA ASP A 199 19.99 -12.62 17.56
C ASP A 199 18.87 -11.70 18.10
N LEU A 200 17.69 -12.26 18.39
CA LEU A 200 16.55 -11.56 18.97
C LEU A 200 16.61 -11.58 20.50
N ASP A 201 17.06 -12.67 21.09
CA ASP A 201 17.20 -12.86 22.53
C ASP A 201 18.57 -13.46 22.86
N PRO A 202 19.64 -12.64 22.89
CA PRO A 202 21.02 -13.13 23.09
C PRO A 202 21.26 -13.82 24.45
N THR A 203 20.48 -13.45 25.44
CA THR A 203 20.61 -13.96 26.81
C THR A 203 19.63 -15.06 27.14
N GLU A 204 18.78 -15.44 26.19
CA GLU A 204 17.73 -16.48 26.33
C GLU A 204 16.84 -16.25 27.57
N LYS A 205 16.53 -14.96 27.86
CA LYS A 205 15.78 -14.56 29.05
C LYS A 205 14.27 -14.63 28.89
N TYR A 206 13.79 -14.63 27.63
CA TYR A 206 12.35 -14.65 27.38
C TYR A 206 11.81 -16.06 27.23
N GLU A 207 10.76 -16.38 27.99
CA GLU A 207 10.04 -17.64 27.86
C GLU A 207 9.27 -17.71 26.53
N LYS A 208 8.83 -16.54 26.01
CA LYS A 208 8.05 -16.40 24.78
C LYS A 208 8.53 -15.21 23.97
N LEU A 209 8.60 -15.37 22.64
CA LEU A 209 8.78 -14.28 21.70
C LEU A 209 7.50 -14.05 20.89
N ILE A 210 7.00 -12.84 20.85
CA ILE A 210 5.89 -12.44 20.00
C ILE A 210 6.38 -11.55 18.86
N LEU A 211 5.76 -11.68 17.68
CA LEU A 211 6.02 -10.83 16.53
C LEU A 211 4.86 -9.84 16.37
N LEU A 212 5.19 -8.56 16.40
CA LEU A 212 4.26 -7.44 16.26
C LEU A 212 4.57 -6.67 14.96
N PRO A 213 3.91 -7.01 13.84
CA PRO A 213 4.08 -6.29 12.57
C PRO A 213 3.22 -5.03 12.55
N LEU A 214 3.83 -3.87 12.66
CA LEU A 214 3.15 -2.58 12.48
C LEU A 214 2.86 -2.35 11.00
N GLN A 215 1.70 -1.76 10.72
CA GLN A 215 1.17 -1.50 9.39
C GLN A 215 1.06 0.01 9.12
N VAL A 216 0.31 0.38 8.08
CA VAL A 216 -0.01 1.77 7.75
C VAL A 216 -1.17 2.26 8.61
N SER A 217 -0.99 3.34 9.37
CA SER A 217 -2.03 3.91 10.24
C SER A 217 -3.24 4.44 9.47
N ALA A 218 -3.01 5.01 8.29
CA ALA A 218 -4.06 5.63 7.47
C ALA A 218 -4.93 4.62 6.69
N HIS A 219 -4.73 3.30 6.86
CA HIS A 219 -5.52 2.31 6.13
C HIS A 219 -6.96 2.25 6.67
N TYR A 220 -7.95 2.32 5.76
CA TYR A 220 -9.36 2.40 6.16
C TYR A 220 -9.85 1.21 7.00
N SER A 221 -9.38 0.00 6.73
CA SER A 221 -9.75 -1.18 7.54
C SER A 221 -9.15 -1.12 8.95
N PHE A 222 -7.91 -0.61 9.10
CA PHE A 222 -7.31 -0.42 10.42
C PHE A 222 -8.12 0.59 11.24
N GLN A 223 -8.37 1.77 10.69
CA GLN A 223 -9.12 2.82 11.41
C GLN A 223 -10.60 2.48 11.64
N SER A 224 -11.16 1.58 10.82
CA SER A 224 -12.56 1.16 10.95
C SER A 224 -12.77 0.03 11.94
N ASP A 225 -11.85 -0.93 11.96
CA ASP A 225 -12.00 -2.20 12.64
C ASP A 225 -11.23 -2.28 13.96
N THR A 226 -10.49 -1.23 14.31
CA THR A 226 -9.73 -1.16 15.57
C THR A 226 -10.11 0.08 16.39
N PRO A 227 -9.85 0.07 17.70
CA PRO A 227 -10.05 1.24 18.54
C PRO A 227 -8.92 2.28 18.42
N TYR A 228 -7.88 1.99 17.63
CA TYR A 228 -6.66 2.79 17.56
C TYR A 228 -6.72 3.83 16.45
N SER A 229 -6.24 5.03 16.72
CA SER A 229 -6.08 6.09 15.70
C SER A 229 -4.81 5.89 14.86
N ASN A 230 -3.81 5.21 15.41
CA ASN A 230 -2.53 4.96 14.75
C ASN A 230 -1.81 3.71 15.31
N GLN A 231 -0.76 3.28 14.62
CA GLN A 231 0.01 2.09 15.00
C GLN A 231 0.82 2.26 16.28
N MET A 232 1.15 3.50 16.68
CA MET A 232 1.84 3.76 17.94
C MET A 232 0.94 3.45 19.15
N GLU A 233 -0.34 3.83 19.09
CA GLU A 233 -1.31 3.51 20.15
C GLU A 233 -1.44 1.99 20.31
N PHE A 234 -1.55 1.26 19.20
CA PHE A 234 -1.56 -0.21 19.20
C PHE A 234 -0.29 -0.80 19.82
N LEU A 235 0.89 -0.33 19.41
CA LEU A 235 2.16 -0.77 19.99
C LEU A 235 2.21 -0.55 21.50
N LEU A 236 1.79 0.62 21.97
CA LEU A 236 1.81 0.96 23.39
C LEU A 236 0.86 0.06 24.22
N ASP A 237 -0.29 -0.28 23.67
CA ASP A 237 -1.22 -1.20 24.35
C ASP A 237 -0.64 -2.62 24.47
N VAL A 238 -0.04 -3.13 23.39
CA VAL A 238 0.63 -4.44 23.44
C VAL A 238 1.78 -4.44 24.44
N LEU A 239 2.56 -3.36 24.51
CA LEU A 239 3.66 -3.22 25.47
C LEU A 239 3.18 -3.15 26.92
N LYS A 240 2.06 -2.49 27.18
CA LYS A 240 1.43 -2.43 28.53
C LYS A 240 0.86 -3.77 28.95
N ASP A 241 0.26 -4.52 28.01
CA ASP A 241 -0.38 -5.82 28.27
C ASP A 241 0.62 -6.97 28.42
N SER A 242 1.88 -6.76 28.05
CA SER A 242 2.92 -7.79 28.08
C SER A 242 3.63 -7.86 29.43
N ASP A 243 4.00 -9.07 29.83
CA ASP A 243 4.86 -9.31 30.98
C ASP A 243 6.36 -9.22 30.62
N GLU A 244 7.22 -9.20 31.66
CA GLU A 244 8.68 -9.11 31.48
C GLU A 244 9.32 -10.37 30.90
N LYS A 245 8.62 -11.51 30.90
CA LYS A 245 9.07 -12.80 30.37
C LYS A 245 8.77 -12.94 28.88
N THR A 246 7.99 -12.03 28.32
CA THR A 246 7.61 -12.01 26.91
C THR A 246 8.43 -10.97 26.15
N GLY A 247 9.27 -11.41 25.22
CA GLY A 247 10.00 -10.53 24.29
C GLY A 247 9.12 -10.12 23.11
N ILE A 248 9.05 -8.82 22.83
CA ILE A 248 8.19 -8.26 21.79
C ILE A 248 9.04 -7.83 20.61
N VAL A 249 9.07 -8.64 19.56
CA VAL A 249 9.78 -8.38 18.30
C VAL A 249 8.91 -7.49 17.42
N VAL A 250 9.29 -6.22 17.28
CA VAL A 250 8.51 -5.25 16.51
C VAL A 250 9.13 -5.02 15.16
N THR A 251 8.32 -5.04 14.12
CA THR A 251 8.67 -4.64 12.76
C THR A 251 7.72 -3.55 12.29
N GLN A 252 8.15 -2.71 11.35
CA GLN A 252 7.29 -1.69 10.76
C GLN A 252 7.24 -1.83 9.23
N TYR A 253 6.18 -1.29 8.64
CA TYR A 253 6.00 -1.31 7.20
C TYR A 253 6.80 -0.17 6.57
N ILE A 254 7.88 -0.52 5.86
CA ILE A 254 8.70 0.45 5.14
C ILE A 254 8.66 0.12 3.66
N THR A 255 8.19 1.08 2.87
CA THR A 255 8.35 1.07 1.41
C THR A 255 8.88 2.43 0.96
N PRO A 256 9.55 2.50 -0.21
CA PRO A 256 9.97 3.79 -0.76
C PRO A 256 8.82 4.77 -1.04
N ARG A 257 7.58 4.30 -1.02
CA ARG A 257 6.39 5.04 -1.45
C ARG A 257 5.42 5.39 -0.34
N VAL A 258 5.32 4.51 0.66
CA VAL A 258 4.42 4.68 1.81
C VAL A 258 5.18 4.20 3.03
N ALA A 259 5.71 5.13 3.83
CA ALA A 259 6.43 4.81 5.05
C ALA A 259 5.70 5.43 6.24
N ASP A 260 4.97 4.61 6.99
CA ASP A 260 4.48 4.95 8.32
C ASP A 260 5.60 4.65 9.33
N THR A 261 6.67 5.44 9.27
CA THR A 261 7.88 5.24 10.09
C THR A 261 7.65 5.76 11.49
N ILE A 262 7.16 4.91 12.38
CA ILE A 262 6.93 5.24 13.79
C ILE A 262 8.18 4.98 14.66
N LEU A 263 8.95 3.95 14.32
CA LEU A 263 10.11 3.52 15.09
C LEU A 263 11.39 4.18 14.57
N THR A 264 11.60 5.44 14.95
CA THR A 264 12.91 6.09 14.80
C THR A 264 13.85 5.64 15.93
N ASN A 265 15.17 5.86 15.79
CA ASN A 265 16.14 5.49 16.82
C ASN A 265 15.82 6.11 18.19
N ASP A 266 15.36 7.36 18.21
CA ASP A 266 15.02 8.08 19.45
C ASP A 266 13.76 7.50 20.10
N VAL A 267 12.74 7.17 19.30
CA VAL A 267 11.51 6.52 19.76
C VAL A 267 11.83 5.14 20.33
N VAL A 268 12.61 4.34 19.62
CA VAL A 268 13.04 3.01 20.08
C VAL A 268 13.82 3.10 21.38
N SER A 269 14.73 4.06 21.52
CA SER A 269 15.50 4.26 22.74
C SER A 269 14.60 4.63 23.92
N SER A 270 13.65 5.53 23.71
CA SER A 270 12.67 5.94 24.73
C SER A 270 11.74 4.80 25.14
N LEU A 271 11.27 4.00 24.18
CA LEU A 271 10.43 2.84 24.45
C LEU A 271 11.18 1.76 25.23
N LYS A 272 12.43 1.44 24.83
CA LYS A 272 13.27 0.44 25.53
C LYS A 272 13.62 0.85 26.95
N ALA A 273 13.75 2.14 27.25
CA ALA A 273 13.97 2.61 28.61
C ALA A 273 12.78 2.26 29.56
N LYS A 274 11.56 2.22 29.03
CA LYS A 274 10.35 1.90 29.79
C LYS A 274 9.94 0.43 29.65
N TRP A 275 10.14 -0.17 28.50
CA TRP A 275 9.81 -1.56 28.18
C TRP A 275 11.07 -2.27 27.66
N PRO A 276 11.94 -2.81 28.55
CA PRO A 276 13.19 -3.48 28.16
C PRO A 276 12.99 -4.76 27.35
N ASN A 277 11.77 -5.30 27.33
CA ASN A 277 11.36 -6.46 26.56
C ASN A 277 10.98 -6.13 25.10
N LEU A 278 11.01 -4.86 24.70
CA LEU A 278 10.88 -4.48 23.30
C LEU A 278 12.16 -4.84 22.53
N ILE A 279 12.00 -5.65 21.50
CA ILE A 279 13.07 -6.10 20.60
C ILE A 279 12.88 -5.42 19.25
N TYR A 280 13.83 -4.58 18.89
CA TYR A 280 13.90 -3.93 17.59
C TYR A 280 15.33 -3.89 17.12
N HIS A 281 15.56 -4.42 15.92
CA HIS A 281 16.88 -4.44 15.29
C HIS A 281 16.93 -3.45 14.12
N PRO A 282 17.94 -2.56 14.01
CA PRO A 282 17.99 -1.55 12.94
C PRO A 282 18.04 -2.14 11.51
N SER A 283 18.43 -3.42 11.37
CA SER A 283 18.41 -4.10 10.08
C SER A 283 17.01 -4.49 9.62
N PHE A 284 15.99 -4.45 10.49
CA PHE A 284 14.64 -4.80 10.09
C PHE A 284 14.12 -3.86 9.01
N ASP A 285 14.42 -2.58 9.10
CA ASP A 285 13.98 -1.57 8.13
C ASP A 285 14.70 -1.67 6.77
N LYS A 286 15.76 -2.47 6.70
CA LYS A 286 16.54 -2.66 5.47
C LYS A 286 16.10 -3.88 4.66
N ILE A 287 15.28 -4.73 5.24
CA ILE A 287 14.86 -6.00 4.64
C ILE A 287 13.37 -5.90 4.30
N SER A 288 13.06 -5.88 3.02
CA SER A 288 11.67 -5.88 2.57
C SER A 288 10.94 -7.10 3.13
N SER A 289 9.76 -6.85 3.74
CA SER A 289 8.92 -7.91 4.31
C SER A 289 9.61 -8.79 5.36
N ILE A 290 10.47 -8.20 6.19
CA ILE A 290 11.23 -8.88 7.23
C ILE A 290 10.36 -9.75 8.15
N SER A 291 9.14 -9.32 8.44
CA SER A 291 8.24 -9.99 9.38
C SER A 291 8.04 -11.48 9.05
N GLN A 292 7.95 -11.84 7.76
CA GLN A 292 7.77 -13.25 7.37
C GLN A 292 9.01 -14.10 7.63
N PHE A 293 10.22 -13.50 7.58
CA PHE A 293 11.48 -14.19 7.90
C PHE A 293 11.70 -14.37 9.40
N LEU A 294 10.92 -13.66 10.23
CA LEU A 294 10.94 -13.81 11.68
C LEU A 294 9.94 -14.84 12.20
N LEU A 295 8.98 -15.30 11.38
CA LEU A 295 8.00 -16.33 11.76
C LEU A 295 8.62 -17.62 12.33
N PRO A 296 9.74 -18.15 11.79
CA PRO A 296 10.40 -19.32 12.38
C PRO A 296 10.91 -19.11 13.81
N LEU A 297 11.16 -17.87 14.19
CA LEU A 297 11.93 -17.49 15.39
C LEU A 297 11.03 -17.11 16.57
N VAL A 298 9.72 -16.95 16.34
CA VAL A 298 8.74 -16.48 17.34
C VAL A 298 7.71 -17.56 17.65
N ASP A 299 6.99 -17.38 18.75
CA ASP A 299 5.99 -18.33 19.24
C ASP A 299 4.57 -17.88 18.90
N GLU A 300 4.35 -16.57 18.77
CA GLU A 300 3.05 -15.95 18.52
C GLU A 300 3.17 -14.76 17.58
N VAL A 301 2.10 -14.51 16.81
CA VAL A 301 1.90 -13.27 16.06
C VAL A 301 0.82 -12.45 16.74
N VAL A 302 1.12 -11.17 17.01
CA VAL A 302 0.16 -10.22 17.58
C VAL A 302 -0.08 -9.13 16.57
N THR A 303 -1.33 -8.93 16.15
CA THR A 303 -1.65 -7.93 15.11
C THR A 303 -3.08 -7.42 15.22
N CYS A 304 -3.39 -6.33 14.52
CA CYS A 304 -4.77 -5.93 14.26
C CYS A 304 -5.32 -6.61 12.99
N SER A 305 -4.69 -6.34 11.84
CA SER A 305 -5.22 -6.74 10.53
C SER A 305 -4.15 -7.17 9.52
N SER A 306 -2.91 -7.42 9.98
CA SER A 306 -1.85 -7.90 9.09
C SER A 306 -2.10 -9.31 8.60
N SER A 307 -2.00 -9.54 7.29
CA SER A 307 -2.02 -10.89 6.69
C SER A 307 -0.97 -11.84 7.28
N LEU A 308 0.04 -11.31 7.96
CA LEU A 308 1.03 -12.10 8.69
C LEU A 308 0.40 -12.98 9.78
N GLY A 309 -0.78 -12.59 10.32
CA GLY A 309 -1.55 -13.42 11.24
C GLY A 309 -1.91 -14.78 10.65
N LEU A 310 -2.44 -14.80 9.42
CA LEU A 310 -2.76 -16.04 8.70
C LEU A 310 -1.51 -16.82 8.27
N GLN A 311 -0.44 -16.11 7.90
CA GLN A 311 0.85 -16.76 7.67
C GLN A 311 1.35 -17.44 8.94
N GLY A 312 1.26 -16.77 10.10
CA GLY A 312 1.65 -17.32 11.40
C GLY A 312 0.89 -18.61 11.72
N ILE A 313 -0.43 -18.65 11.52
CA ILE A 313 -1.26 -19.84 11.71
C ILE A 313 -0.75 -21.00 10.84
N SER A 314 -0.46 -20.77 9.55
CA SER A 314 0.07 -21.80 8.65
C SER A 314 1.44 -22.33 9.07
N TRP A 315 2.20 -21.55 9.86
CA TRP A 315 3.46 -21.95 10.48
C TRP A 315 3.25 -22.65 11.85
N GLY A 316 2.01 -22.76 12.32
CA GLY A 316 1.68 -23.31 13.64
C GLY A 316 1.96 -22.33 14.79
N ARG A 317 1.98 -21.02 14.50
CA ARG A 317 2.12 -19.97 15.53
C ARG A 317 0.77 -19.61 16.11
N GLN A 318 0.75 -19.19 17.37
CA GLN A 318 -0.44 -18.61 17.96
C GLN A 318 -0.74 -17.26 17.31
N LEU A 319 -2.01 -16.88 17.28
CA LEU A 319 -2.46 -15.58 16.79
C LEU A 319 -3.28 -14.86 17.85
N LYS A 320 -2.83 -13.69 18.28
CA LYS A 320 -3.60 -12.74 19.09
C LYS A 320 -3.98 -11.53 18.25
N VAL A 321 -5.27 -11.21 18.23
CA VAL A 321 -5.81 -10.09 17.44
C VAL A 321 -6.32 -9.00 18.35
N TYR A 322 -5.92 -7.76 18.08
CA TYR A 322 -6.42 -6.56 18.73
C TYR A 322 -7.42 -5.84 17.80
N GLY A 323 -8.60 -5.54 18.33
CA GLY A 323 -9.71 -4.99 17.55
C GLY A 323 -10.68 -6.06 17.04
N ASN A 324 -11.67 -5.64 16.27
CA ASN A 324 -12.67 -6.51 15.65
C ASN A 324 -12.45 -6.54 14.13
N THR A 325 -11.40 -7.24 13.68
CA THR A 325 -10.97 -7.29 12.30
C THR A 325 -11.33 -8.64 11.64
N TYR A 326 -11.04 -8.77 10.36
CA TYR A 326 -11.26 -10.03 9.62
C TYR A 326 -10.43 -11.21 10.17
N LEU A 327 -9.41 -10.94 10.98
CA LEU A 327 -8.60 -11.96 11.65
C LEU A 327 -9.18 -12.42 12.99
N THR A 328 -10.11 -11.68 13.56
CA THR A 328 -10.70 -11.99 14.86
C THR A 328 -11.25 -13.43 14.96
N PRO A 329 -11.93 -13.97 13.93
CA PRO A 329 -12.40 -15.35 13.96
C PRO A 329 -11.28 -16.41 14.03
N TYR A 330 -10.06 -16.04 13.67
CA TYR A 330 -8.90 -16.93 13.63
C TYR A 330 -7.98 -16.77 14.84
N SER A 331 -8.31 -15.86 15.76
CA SER A 331 -7.53 -15.59 16.97
C SER A 331 -7.66 -16.75 17.98
N ASN A 332 -6.55 -17.14 18.58
CA ASN A 332 -6.46 -18.23 19.54
C ASN A 332 -6.55 -17.71 21.00
N ASN A 333 -7.13 -16.52 21.22
CA ASN A 333 -7.09 -15.80 22.51
C ASN A 333 -7.73 -16.53 23.71
N SER A 334 -8.45 -17.63 23.52
CA SER A 334 -9.36 -18.09 24.58
C SER A 334 -9.37 -19.58 24.90
N SER A 335 -8.54 -20.43 24.28
CA SER A 335 -8.49 -21.86 24.67
C SER A 335 -7.22 -22.56 24.20
N PRO A 336 -6.62 -23.42 25.01
CA PRO A 336 -5.67 -24.40 24.53
C PRO A 336 -6.44 -25.45 23.70
N LEU A 337 -6.74 -25.13 22.45
CA LEU A 337 -7.20 -26.10 21.47
C LEU A 337 -6.15 -27.19 21.33
N HIS A 338 -6.60 -28.43 21.25
CA HIS A 338 -5.69 -29.55 21.05
C HIS A 338 -4.87 -29.32 19.78
N TYR A 339 -3.56 -29.50 19.82
CA TYR A 339 -2.62 -29.25 18.70
C TYR A 339 -3.08 -29.82 17.34
N GLN A 340 -3.70 -31.01 17.35
CA GLN A 340 -4.23 -31.65 16.15
C GLN A 340 -5.41 -30.89 15.54
N THR A 341 -6.29 -30.31 16.38
CA THR A 341 -7.44 -29.50 15.92
C THR A 341 -6.95 -28.23 15.26
N LEU A 342 -6.02 -27.52 15.91
CA LEU A 342 -5.39 -26.33 15.34
C LEU A 342 -4.70 -26.61 14.00
N ARG A 343 -4.03 -27.75 13.87
CA ARG A 343 -3.38 -28.15 12.63
C ARG A 343 -4.39 -28.40 11.51
N LYS A 344 -5.52 -29.08 11.80
CA LYS A 344 -6.57 -29.32 10.82
C LYS A 344 -7.21 -28.01 10.36
N GLU A 345 -7.56 -27.14 11.28
CA GLU A 345 -8.14 -25.83 10.96
C GLU A 345 -7.18 -24.98 10.12
N SER A 346 -5.89 -24.95 10.48
CA SER A 346 -4.85 -24.23 9.72
C SER A 346 -4.72 -24.74 8.29
N LEU A 347 -4.77 -26.07 8.07
CA LEU A 347 -4.75 -26.68 6.75
C LEU A 347 -6.00 -26.32 5.96
N ASN A 348 -7.17 -26.34 6.57
CA ASN A 348 -8.42 -25.96 5.92
C ASN A 348 -8.40 -24.49 5.47
N ILE A 349 -7.95 -23.57 6.35
CA ILE A 349 -7.81 -22.16 6.04
C ILE A 349 -6.86 -21.99 4.84
N LEU A 350 -5.73 -22.66 4.86
CA LEU A 350 -4.73 -22.56 3.81
C LEU A 350 -5.23 -23.19 2.49
N SER A 351 -5.89 -24.36 2.55
CA SER A 351 -6.51 -24.98 1.38
C SER A 351 -7.50 -24.03 0.72
N PHE A 352 -8.39 -23.42 1.51
CA PHE A 352 -9.32 -22.40 1.00
C PHE A 352 -8.59 -21.24 0.30
N ILE A 353 -7.60 -20.66 0.97
CA ILE A 353 -6.81 -19.54 0.42
C ILE A 353 -6.18 -19.92 -0.93
N LEU A 354 -5.49 -21.06 -0.97
CA LEU A 354 -4.70 -21.46 -2.14
C LEU A 354 -5.52 -21.98 -3.32
N THR A 355 -6.72 -22.52 -3.05
CA THR A 355 -7.47 -23.23 -4.08
C THR A 355 -8.78 -22.58 -4.49
N ARG A 356 -9.31 -21.59 -3.72
CA ARG A 356 -10.65 -21.01 -3.98
C ARG A 356 -10.75 -19.49 -3.83
N ASN A 357 -9.82 -18.86 -3.09
CA ASN A 357 -9.93 -17.44 -2.78
C ASN A 357 -8.80 -16.58 -3.38
N GLN A 358 -7.59 -17.10 -3.45
CA GLN A 358 -6.43 -16.33 -3.88
C GLN A 358 -5.68 -17.03 -5.03
N PRO A 359 -6.08 -16.79 -6.29
CA PRO A 359 -5.35 -17.31 -7.43
C PRO A 359 -3.95 -16.68 -7.57
N LEU A 360 -3.07 -17.39 -8.28
CA LEU A 360 -1.80 -16.85 -8.72
C LEU A 360 -2.01 -15.60 -9.60
N ALA A 361 -1.27 -14.54 -9.34
CA ALA A 361 -1.33 -13.32 -10.14
C ALA A 361 -1.12 -13.61 -11.63
N HIS A 362 -0.17 -14.50 -11.96
CA HIS A 362 0.10 -14.90 -13.33
C HIS A 362 -1.13 -15.57 -14.00
N SER A 363 -1.87 -16.42 -13.28
CA SER A 363 -3.05 -17.10 -13.82
C SER A 363 -4.18 -16.13 -14.14
N VAL A 364 -4.30 -15.01 -13.40
CA VAL A 364 -5.37 -14.03 -13.64
C VAL A 364 -4.93 -12.80 -14.44
N THR A 365 -3.63 -12.67 -14.80
CA THR A 365 -3.14 -11.54 -15.59
C THR A 365 -2.53 -11.93 -16.93
N LYS A 366 -2.29 -13.24 -17.16
CA LYS A 366 -1.65 -13.75 -18.39
C LYS A 366 -2.32 -14.99 -18.99
N ASP A 367 -3.26 -15.60 -18.27
CA ASP A 367 -3.99 -16.78 -18.75
C ASP A 367 -5.48 -16.44 -18.90
N GLY A 368 -5.86 -16.01 -20.11
CA GLY A 368 -7.23 -15.58 -20.43
C GLY A 368 -8.25 -16.69 -20.22
N LYS A 369 -7.89 -17.95 -20.59
CA LYS A 369 -8.79 -19.10 -20.41
C LYS A 369 -9.06 -19.39 -18.94
N PHE A 370 -8.03 -19.32 -18.10
CA PHE A 370 -8.18 -19.46 -16.65
C PHE A 370 -9.10 -18.38 -16.09
N LEU A 371 -8.80 -17.11 -16.38
CA LEU A 371 -9.58 -15.98 -15.84
C LEU A 371 -11.03 -16.02 -16.36
N SER A 372 -11.24 -16.24 -17.65
CA SER A 372 -12.58 -16.32 -18.25
C SER A 372 -13.42 -17.43 -17.61
N ARG A 373 -12.84 -18.63 -17.39
CA ARG A 373 -13.53 -19.74 -16.74
C ARG A 373 -13.85 -19.41 -15.28
N LEU A 374 -12.86 -18.90 -14.52
CA LEU A 374 -13.04 -18.49 -13.13
C LEU A 374 -14.20 -17.50 -12.99
N LEU A 375 -14.25 -16.47 -13.83
CA LEU A 375 -15.32 -15.46 -13.77
C LEU A 375 -16.70 -16.03 -14.11
N LYS A 376 -16.79 -16.93 -15.10
CA LYS A 376 -18.05 -17.61 -15.45
C LYS A 376 -18.55 -18.48 -14.29
N ASP A 377 -17.66 -19.22 -13.66
CA ASP A 377 -18.00 -20.08 -12.52
C ASP A 377 -18.44 -19.22 -11.31
N LEU A 378 -17.72 -18.13 -11.01
CA LEU A 378 -18.09 -17.17 -9.95
C LEU A 378 -19.41 -16.44 -10.25
N LEU A 379 -19.70 -16.13 -11.51
CA LEU A 379 -20.98 -15.52 -11.92
C LEU A 379 -22.16 -16.50 -11.68
N ASN A 380 -21.95 -17.79 -11.93
CA ASN A 380 -22.94 -18.81 -11.59
C ASN A 380 -23.17 -18.89 -10.08
N VAL A 381 -22.10 -18.85 -9.28
CA VAL A 381 -22.20 -18.80 -7.81
C VAL A 381 -22.96 -17.55 -7.35
N LYS A 382 -22.69 -16.37 -7.93
CA LYS A 382 -23.42 -15.13 -7.61
C LYS A 382 -24.93 -15.29 -7.87
N ARG A 383 -25.31 -15.94 -8.97
CA ARG A 383 -26.71 -16.15 -9.35
C ARG A 383 -27.42 -17.16 -8.47
N SER A 384 -26.77 -18.22 -8.04
CA SER A 384 -27.32 -19.28 -7.19
C SER A 384 -27.25 -18.97 -5.69
N GLY A 385 -26.38 -18.04 -5.29
CA GLY A 385 -26.00 -17.78 -3.90
C GLY A 385 -24.95 -18.78 -3.40
N ILE A 386 -24.20 -18.40 -2.37
CA ILE A 386 -23.25 -19.27 -1.67
C ILE A 386 -24.01 -20.01 -0.58
N ASN A 387 -24.29 -21.31 -0.79
CA ASN A 387 -24.91 -22.16 0.22
C ASN A 387 -23.87 -22.81 1.14
N ASN A 388 -22.70 -23.08 0.58
CA ASN A 388 -21.54 -23.56 1.31
C ASN A 388 -20.24 -23.14 0.59
N ILE A 389 -19.10 -23.33 1.29
CA ILE A 389 -17.80 -22.90 0.76
C ILE A 389 -17.34 -23.67 -0.49
N TYR A 390 -17.89 -24.88 -0.74
CA TYR A 390 -17.57 -25.66 -1.92
C TYR A 390 -18.23 -25.15 -3.21
N ASP A 391 -19.23 -24.26 -3.10
CA ASP A 391 -19.84 -23.63 -4.27
C ASP A 391 -18.83 -22.75 -5.00
N LEU A 392 -17.81 -22.26 -4.27
CA LEU A 392 -16.72 -21.51 -4.89
C LEU A 392 -15.82 -22.44 -5.72
N PRO A 393 -15.45 -22.04 -6.95
CA PRO A 393 -14.67 -22.90 -7.86
C PRO A 393 -13.26 -23.16 -7.32
N SER A 394 -12.83 -24.43 -7.42
CA SER A 394 -11.44 -24.80 -7.12
C SER A 394 -10.53 -24.50 -8.32
N PHE A 395 -9.43 -23.82 -8.08
CA PHE A 395 -8.44 -23.49 -9.12
C PHE A 395 -7.80 -24.74 -9.73
N LEU A 396 -7.72 -25.84 -8.95
CA LEU A 396 -7.23 -27.12 -9.41
C LEU A 396 -8.17 -27.76 -10.46
N SER A 397 -9.49 -27.48 -10.40
CA SER A 397 -10.45 -27.94 -11.40
C SER A 397 -10.50 -27.05 -12.63
N ILE A 398 -10.07 -25.79 -12.52
CA ILE A 398 -9.98 -24.87 -13.65
C ILE A 398 -8.73 -25.14 -14.49
N ASP A 399 -7.61 -25.46 -13.83
CA ASP A 399 -6.31 -25.67 -14.46
C ASP A 399 -5.59 -26.87 -13.82
N GLU A 400 -5.49 -27.98 -14.54
CA GLU A 400 -4.81 -29.20 -14.09
C GLU A 400 -3.30 -28.99 -13.78
N LYS A 401 -2.69 -27.94 -14.34
CA LYS A 401 -1.29 -27.57 -14.10
C LYS A 401 -1.15 -26.48 -13.03
N TYR A 402 -2.21 -26.16 -12.30
CA TYR A 402 -2.17 -25.06 -11.31
C TYR A 402 -1.13 -25.33 -10.21
N GLU A 403 -1.01 -26.55 -9.73
CA GLU A 403 -0.01 -26.96 -8.74
C GLU A 403 1.42 -26.71 -9.24
N ASP A 404 1.74 -27.16 -10.45
CA ASP A 404 3.07 -26.93 -11.06
C ASP A 404 3.36 -25.43 -11.20
N LYS A 405 2.39 -24.66 -11.67
CA LYS A 405 2.50 -23.20 -11.79
C LYS A 405 2.77 -22.55 -10.45
N LEU A 406 2.12 -23.02 -9.38
CA LEU A 406 2.30 -22.53 -8.03
C LEU A 406 3.74 -22.75 -7.54
N PHE A 407 4.25 -23.98 -7.61
CA PHE A 407 5.57 -24.31 -7.10
C PHE A 407 6.71 -23.68 -7.92
N ASN A 408 6.51 -23.48 -9.23
CA ASN A 408 7.45 -22.79 -10.10
C ASN A 408 7.42 -21.24 -9.93
N SER A 409 6.45 -20.70 -9.18
CA SER A 409 6.29 -19.26 -8.98
C SER A 409 6.92 -18.70 -7.70
N PHE A 410 7.64 -19.52 -6.93
CA PHE A 410 8.40 -19.03 -5.77
C PHE A 410 9.50 -18.05 -6.22
N ARG A 411 9.65 -16.94 -5.47
CA ARG A 411 10.50 -15.79 -5.86
C ARG A 411 11.75 -15.66 -5.02
N THR A 412 12.45 -16.76 -4.83
CA THR A 412 13.64 -16.89 -3.97
C THR A 412 14.80 -16.01 -4.45
N GLU A 413 15.05 -15.95 -5.76
CA GLU A 413 16.13 -15.15 -6.34
C GLU A 413 16.03 -13.66 -6.02
N ARG A 414 14.80 -13.13 -5.95
CA ARG A 414 14.58 -11.74 -5.59
C ARG A 414 15.02 -11.45 -4.15
N VAL A 415 14.70 -12.35 -3.22
CA VAL A 415 15.13 -12.22 -1.82
C VAL A 415 16.64 -12.29 -1.69
N ILE A 416 17.30 -13.24 -2.37
CA ILE A 416 18.76 -13.36 -2.38
C ILE A 416 19.39 -12.05 -2.87
N LYS A 417 18.85 -11.45 -3.92
CA LYS A 417 19.32 -10.17 -4.45
C LYS A 417 19.15 -9.05 -3.42
N ASP A 418 18.00 -8.96 -2.76
CA ASP A 418 17.71 -7.92 -1.75
C ASP A 418 18.64 -8.11 -0.53
N LEU A 419 18.79 -9.32 -0.01
CA LEU A 419 19.70 -9.64 1.10
C LEU A 419 21.17 -9.38 0.76
N SER A 420 21.62 -9.65 -0.46
CA SER A 420 23.00 -9.39 -0.89
C SER A 420 23.35 -7.89 -0.90
N GLN A 421 22.35 -7.02 -1.03
CA GLN A 421 22.54 -5.58 -0.95
C GLN A 421 22.71 -5.09 0.50
N ILE A 422 22.14 -5.79 1.48
CA ILE A 422 22.21 -5.44 2.90
C ILE A 422 23.59 -5.76 3.48
N ASN A 423 24.19 -6.86 3.06
CA ASN A 423 25.52 -7.31 3.49
C ASN A 423 26.68 -6.52 2.85
N LYS A 424 26.38 -5.55 1.98
CA LYS A 424 27.40 -4.59 1.55
C LYS A 424 27.72 -3.68 2.73
N PRO A 425 28.96 -3.66 3.22
CA PRO A 425 29.30 -2.90 4.41
C PRO A 425 28.97 -1.43 4.22
N ILE A 426 28.57 -0.75 5.32
CA ILE A 426 28.32 0.71 5.42
C ILE A 426 29.54 1.52 4.92
N SER A 427 30.67 0.88 4.65
CA SER A 427 31.84 1.46 3.96
C SER A 427 31.50 2.16 2.63
N ASN A 428 30.36 1.87 2.01
CA ASN A 428 29.96 2.54 0.77
C ASN A 428 29.62 4.03 0.96
N LYS A 429 29.03 4.47 2.08
CA LYS A 429 28.78 5.92 2.28
C LYS A 429 30.07 6.73 2.43
N ILE A 430 31.07 6.19 3.12
CA ILE A 430 32.39 6.83 3.23
C ILE A 430 33.11 6.76 1.89
N ASN A 431 32.98 5.65 1.16
CA ASN A 431 33.54 5.48 -0.18
C ASN A 431 32.84 6.37 -1.22
N GLU A 432 31.54 6.59 -1.12
CA GLU A 432 30.79 7.51 -1.99
C GLU A 432 31.23 8.97 -1.82
N LEU A 433 31.37 9.45 -0.59
CA LEU A 433 31.90 10.79 -0.34
C LEU A 433 33.35 10.95 -0.82
N LYS A 434 34.20 9.93 -0.61
CA LYS A 434 35.59 9.92 -1.13
C LYS A 434 35.59 9.88 -2.67
N ARG A 435 34.74 9.06 -3.28
CA ARG A 435 34.59 8.97 -4.74
C ARG A 435 34.10 10.29 -5.32
N PHE A 436 33.09 10.92 -4.71
CA PHE A 436 32.61 12.23 -5.10
C PHE A 436 33.71 13.29 -4.95
N SER A 437 34.41 13.32 -3.80
CA SER A 437 35.53 14.24 -3.59
C SER A 437 36.62 14.07 -4.65
N LYS A 438 37.01 12.82 -4.97
CA LYS A 438 37.97 12.56 -6.04
C LYS A 438 37.47 13.05 -7.40
N PHE A 439 36.19 12.81 -7.71
CA PHE A 439 35.58 13.19 -8.97
C PHE A 439 35.53 14.73 -9.14
N VAL A 440 35.04 15.47 -8.13
CA VAL A 440 34.92 16.94 -8.23
C VAL A 440 36.28 17.67 -8.22
N ASN A 441 37.33 17.03 -7.70
CA ASN A 441 38.71 17.55 -7.73
C ASN A 441 39.44 17.26 -9.05
N ASP A 442 38.90 16.41 -9.91
CA ASP A 442 39.48 16.14 -11.23
C ASP A 442 39.56 17.43 -12.06
N SER A 443 40.71 17.68 -12.67
CA SER A 443 40.97 18.87 -13.51
C SER A 443 40.10 18.92 -14.77
N ALA A 444 39.58 17.80 -15.23
CA ALA A 444 38.64 17.71 -16.34
C ALA A 444 37.26 18.28 -15.99
N ILE A 445 36.84 18.23 -14.74
CA ILE A 445 35.58 18.81 -14.27
C ILE A 445 35.75 20.32 -14.12
N LYS A 446 34.98 21.08 -14.88
CA LYS A 446 35.05 22.55 -14.88
C LYS A 446 33.91 23.19 -14.07
N ILE A 447 32.75 22.51 -13.99
CA ILE A 447 31.52 22.98 -13.40
C ILE A 447 30.91 21.85 -12.58
N ILE A 448 30.29 22.16 -11.46
CA ILE A 448 29.53 21.23 -10.64
C ILE A 448 28.07 21.70 -10.63
N SER A 449 27.14 20.80 -10.84
CA SER A 449 25.71 21.13 -10.72
C SER A 449 25.05 20.27 -9.65
N PHE A 450 24.11 20.87 -8.92
CA PHE A 450 23.25 20.20 -7.95
C PHE A 450 21.79 20.43 -8.31
N ASP A 451 21.01 19.37 -8.18
CA ASP A 451 19.57 19.48 -8.00
C ASP A 451 19.26 19.93 -6.56
N ILE A 452 18.06 20.46 -6.31
CA ILE A 452 17.69 21.08 -5.03
C ILE A 452 16.93 20.09 -4.13
N PHE A 453 15.70 19.74 -4.58
CA PHE A 453 14.78 18.97 -3.73
C PHE A 453 15.21 17.51 -3.68
N ASP A 454 15.12 16.90 -2.48
CA ASP A 454 15.61 15.56 -2.19
C ASP A 454 17.10 15.34 -2.45
N THR A 455 17.82 16.38 -2.87
CA THR A 455 19.28 16.42 -3.07
C THR A 455 19.98 17.32 -2.04
N LEU A 456 19.73 18.60 -2.05
CA LEU A 456 20.30 19.56 -1.07
C LEU A 456 19.37 19.78 0.12
N VAL A 457 18.08 19.92 -0.13
CA VAL A 457 17.04 20.12 0.87
C VAL A 457 15.94 19.08 0.73
N TYR A 458 15.13 18.91 1.78
CA TYR A 458 13.99 18.00 1.77
C TYR A 458 12.81 18.56 2.56
N ARG A 459 11.61 18.15 2.22
CA ARG A 459 10.42 18.37 3.04
C ARG A 459 10.38 17.34 4.16
N PRO A 460 10.19 17.74 5.43
CA PRO A 460 10.09 16.80 6.55
C PRO A 460 8.67 16.18 6.62
N THR A 461 8.13 15.79 5.46
CA THR A 461 6.85 15.13 5.30
C THR A 461 7.08 13.79 4.62
N GLU A 462 6.18 12.86 4.81
CA GLU A 462 6.29 11.51 4.27
C GLU A 462 6.26 11.53 2.73
N VAL A 463 5.34 12.31 2.18
CA VAL A 463 5.26 12.59 0.75
C VAL A 463 5.10 14.10 0.53
N PRO A 464 5.59 14.66 -0.58
CA PRO A 464 5.53 16.10 -0.84
C PRO A 464 4.13 16.70 -0.74
N ILE A 465 3.11 15.96 -1.14
CA ILE A 465 1.70 16.39 -1.11
C ILE A 465 1.16 16.63 0.32
N ASP A 466 1.76 16.03 1.34
CA ASP A 466 1.31 16.20 2.73
C ASP A 466 1.48 17.64 3.22
N VAL A 467 2.37 18.41 2.62
CA VAL A 467 2.51 19.86 2.86
C VAL A 467 1.16 20.56 2.69
N PHE A 468 0.40 20.19 1.67
CA PHE A 468 -0.89 20.81 1.37
C PHE A 468 -1.98 20.45 2.39
N LYS A 469 -1.89 19.27 3.03
CA LYS A 469 -2.78 18.89 4.14
C LYS A 469 -2.61 19.81 5.35
N PHE A 470 -1.36 20.16 5.67
CA PHE A 470 -1.10 21.12 6.77
C PHE A 470 -1.59 22.54 6.44
N LEU A 471 -1.76 22.86 5.17
CA LEU A 471 -2.27 24.14 4.72
C LEU A 471 -3.79 24.23 4.67
N GLU A 472 -4.53 23.13 4.70
CA GLU A 472 -5.99 23.09 4.49
C GLU A 472 -6.74 24.09 5.39
N THR A 473 -6.48 24.08 6.69
CA THR A 473 -7.14 25.02 7.64
C THR A 473 -6.81 26.48 7.32
N LYS A 474 -5.56 26.78 6.97
CA LYS A 474 -5.13 28.13 6.59
C LYS A 474 -5.77 28.58 5.29
N MET A 475 -5.86 27.70 4.30
CA MET A 475 -6.48 27.98 3.01
C MET A 475 -8.00 28.18 3.12
N LEU A 476 -8.66 27.37 3.95
CA LEU A 476 -10.07 27.52 4.26
C LEU A 476 -10.35 28.89 4.90
N HIS A 477 -9.51 29.32 5.83
CA HIS A 477 -9.62 30.64 6.46
C HIS A 477 -9.40 31.78 5.45
N ILE A 478 -8.34 31.72 4.63
CA ILE A 478 -8.04 32.76 3.61
C ILE A 478 -9.16 32.90 2.61
N SER A 479 -9.80 31.81 2.23
CA SER A 479 -10.89 31.76 1.25
C SER A 479 -12.28 31.98 1.85
N ASN A 480 -12.40 32.35 3.12
CA ASN A 480 -13.67 32.49 3.83
C ASN A 480 -14.56 31.23 3.75
N GLY A 481 -13.97 30.06 3.89
CA GLY A 481 -14.66 28.78 3.91
C GLY A 481 -14.87 28.13 2.53
N VAL A 482 -14.37 28.73 1.45
CA VAL A 482 -14.60 28.20 0.08
C VAL A 482 -13.61 27.08 -0.29
N ALA A 483 -12.35 27.18 0.13
CA ALA A 483 -11.30 26.24 -0.30
C ALA A 483 -11.31 24.94 0.51
N GLU A 484 -12.42 24.22 0.52
CA GLU A 484 -12.50 22.87 1.07
C GLU A 484 -11.67 21.88 0.24
N ASN A 485 -11.08 20.87 0.90
CA ASN A 485 -10.24 19.84 0.28
C ASN A 485 -9.04 20.41 -0.51
N PHE A 486 -8.47 21.51 -0.03
CA PHE A 486 -7.40 22.22 -0.72
C PHE A 486 -6.24 21.31 -1.14
N SER A 487 -5.78 20.42 -0.29
CA SER A 487 -4.63 19.55 -0.58
C SER A 487 -4.84 18.74 -1.85
N ARG A 488 -6.04 18.24 -2.03
CA ARG A 488 -6.42 17.48 -3.23
C ARG A 488 -6.55 18.36 -4.46
N ILE A 489 -7.27 19.49 -4.32
CA ILE A 489 -7.47 20.41 -5.44
C ILE A 489 -6.12 20.94 -5.93
N ARG A 490 -5.23 21.28 -4.99
CA ARG A 490 -3.88 21.74 -5.30
C ARG A 490 -3.09 20.72 -6.13
N HIS A 491 -3.15 19.43 -5.73
CA HIS A 491 -2.49 18.35 -6.47
C HIS A 491 -3.08 18.15 -7.87
N VAL A 492 -4.40 18.11 -7.96
CA VAL A 492 -5.11 17.95 -9.22
C VAL A 492 -4.81 19.10 -10.17
N SER A 493 -4.86 20.33 -9.68
CA SER A 493 -4.55 21.54 -10.45
C SER A 493 -3.12 21.52 -11.01
N GLU A 494 -2.17 20.98 -10.27
CA GLU A 494 -0.80 20.79 -10.79
C GLU A 494 -0.77 19.76 -11.93
N VAL A 495 -1.45 18.64 -11.77
CA VAL A 495 -1.53 17.60 -12.81
C VAL A 495 -2.19 18.13 -14.07
N GLU A 496 -3.28 18.88 -13.94
CA GLU A 496 -3.96 19.52 -15.09
C GLU A 496 -3.05 20.53 -15.80
N ALA A 497 -2.45 21.44 -15.06
CA ALA A 497 -1.53 22.42 -15.61
C ALA A 497 -0.35 21.76 -16.38
N ARG A 498 0.20 20.65 -15.84
CA ARG A 498 1.25 19.87 -16.52
C ARG A 498 0.75 19.19 -17.79
N ASN A 499 -0.48 18.69 -17.80
CA ASN A 499 -1.03 17.98 -18.95
C ASN A 499 -1.38 18.90 -20.12
N GLU A 500 -1.59 20.19 -19.89
CA GLU A 500 -1.84 21.19 -20.92
C GLU A 500 -0.56 21.62 -21.68
N LYS A 501 0.62 21.18 -21.24
CA LYS A 501 1.90 21.56 -21.83
C LYS A 501 2.68 20.35 -22.34
N ASP A 502 3.28 20.50 -23.50
CA ASP A 502 4.18 19.48 -24.07
C ASP A 502 5.43 19.29 -23.20
N SER A 503 5.98 20.36 -22.64
CA SER A 503 7.15 20.33 -21.75
C SER A 503 6.86 19.70 -20.38
N LYS A 504 5.58 19.66 -19.98
CA LYS A 504 5.12 19.26 -18.63
C LYS A 504 5.73 20.07 -17.47
N GLU A 505 6.40 21.16 -17.78
CA GLU A 505 6.93 22.09 -16.79
C GLU A 505 5.89 23.17 -16.48
N VAL A 506 5.63 23.42 -15.21
CA VAL A 506 4.63 24.37 -14.74
C VAL A 506 5.18 25.30 -13.68
N THR A 507 4.65 26.50 -13.64
CA THR A 507 4.89 27.49 -12.61
C THR A 507 3.80 27.43 -11.53
N LEU A 508 4.10 27.95 -10.34
CA LEU A 508 3.11 28.05 -9.27
C LEU A 508 1.91 28.91 -9.69
N ASP A 509 2.14 29.95 -10.50
CA ASP A 509 1.06 30.82 -11.01
C ASP A 509 0.05 30.03 -11.87
N GLU A 510 0.52 29.19 -12.78
CA GLU A 510 -0.33 28.37 -13.63
C GLU A 510 -1.13 27.34 -12.81
N ILE A 511 -0.53 26.78 -11.77
CA ILE A 511 -1.23 25.89 -10.86
C ILE A 511 -2.35 26.65 -10.11
N TYR A 512 -2.06 27.86 -9.62
CA TYR A 512 -3.04 28.68 -8.90
C TYR A 512 -4.10 29.29 -9.83
N ASP A 513 -3.83 29.46 -11.12
CA ASP A 513 -4.87 29.80 -12.09
C ASP A 513 -5.92 28.66 -12.21
N LYS A 514 -5.50 27.39 -12.19
CA LYS A 514 -6.43 26.24 -12.13
C LYS A 514 -7.21 26.19 -10.82
N ILE A 515 -6.56 26.44 -9.68
CA ILE A 515 -7.23 26.54 -8.37
C ILE A 515 -8.29 27.65 -8.39
N LYS A 516 -7.97 28.79 -9.02
CA LYS A 516 -8.91 29.90 -9.19
C LYS A 516 -10.13 29.49 -10.00
N GLU A 517 -9.93 28.82 -11.12
CA GLU A 517 -11.03 28.31 -11.97
C GLU A 517 -11.92 27.34 -11.20
N PHE A 518 -11.30 26.45 -10.42
CA PHE A 518 -12.03 25.44 -9.64
C PHE A 518 -12.92 26.05 -8.54
N TYR A 519 -12.34 26.89 -7.67
CA TYR A 519 -13.06 27.47 -6.53
C TYR A 519 -13.82 28.75 -6.90
N LYS A 520 -13.64 29.29 -8.11
CA LYS A 520 -14.22 30.57 -8.57
C LYS A 520 -13.91 31.74 -7.63
N LEU A 521 -12.71 31.76 -7.08
CA LEU A 521 -12.24 32.79 -6.18
C LEU A 521 -11.71 34.01 -6.94
N ASP A 522 -11.71 35.17 -6.29
CA ASP A 522 -11.10 36.38 -6.83
C ASP A 522 -9.56 36.30 -6.85
N ARG A 523 -8.92 37.19 -7.61
CA ARG A 523 -7.47 37.17 -7.81
C ARG A 523 -6.67 37.50 -6.54
N GLU A 524 -7.22 38.34 -5.67
CA GLU A 524 -6.56 38.72 -4.42
C GLU A 524 -6.52 37.53 -3.44
N THR A 525 -7.64 36.86 -3.25
CA THR A 525 -7.73 35.66 -2.41
C THR A 525 -6.78 34.57 -2.91
N ILE A 526 -6.75 34.31 -4.21
CA ILE A 526 -5.83 33.33 -4.83
C ILE A 526 -4.37 33.70 -4.60
N ASN A 527 -3.99 34.97 -4.74
CA ASN A 527 -2.64 35.43 -4.46
C ASN A 527 -2.27 35.24 -2.99
N ASN A 528 -3.19 35.52 -2.06
CA ASN A 528 -2.96 35.31 -0.63
C ASN A 528 -2.76 33.81 -0.32
N MET A 529 -3.54 32.94 -0.92
CA MET A 529 -3.37 31.48 -0.79
C MET A 529 -2.01 31.03 -1.35
N LYS A 530 -1.63 31.50 -2.55
CA LYS A 530 -0.34 31.19 -3.18
C LYS A 530 0.84 31.59 -2.27
N TRP A 531 0.83 32.79 -1.74
CA TRP A 531 1.90 33.24 -0.87
C TRP A 531 1.91 32.52 0.48
N ALA A 532 0.76 32.10 0.98
CA ALA A 532 0.70 31.24 2.16
C ALA A 532 1.35 29.87 1.94
N GLU A 533 1.22 29.28 0.75
CA GLU A 533 1.95 28.05 0.36
C GLU A 533 3.46 28.29 0.33
N VAL A 534 3.91 29.33 -0.37
CA VAL A 534 5.34 29.68 -0.46
C VAL A 534 5.96 29.93 0.91
N GLU A 535 5.27 30.68 1.77
CA GLU A 535 5.72 30.95 3.14
C GLU A 535 5.88 29.66 3.95
N TYR A 536 4.89 28.79 3.86
CA TYR A 536 4.90 27.53 4.59
C TYR A 536 6.01 26.59 4.12
N GLU A 537 6.14 26.39 2.80
CA GLU A 537 7.23 25.63 2.19
C GLU A 537 8.60 26.13 2.64
N THR A 538 8.80 27.44 2.61
CA THR A 538 10.06 28.07 3.05
C THR A 538 10.40 27.76 4.51
N LYS A 539 9.38 27.69 5.39
CA LYS A 539 9.56 27.42 6.82
C LYS A 539 9.85 25.97 7.14
N ILE A 540 9.22 25.02 6.44
CA ILE A 540 9.32 23.61 6.80
C ILE A 540 10.52 22.91 6.17
N ILE A 541 10.99 23.36 5.01
CA ILE A 541 12.09 22.73 4.28
C ILE A 541 13.38 22.75 5.12
N LYS A 542 14.06 21.60 5.14
CA LYS A 542 15.28 21.38 5.94
C LYS A 542 16.45 20.97 5.05
N PRO A 543 17.69 21.26 5.47
CA PRO A 543 18.88 20.82 4.75
C PRO A 543 19.03 19.31 4.85
N ARG A 544 19.32 18.65 3.73
CA ARG A 544 19.63 17.23 3.71
C ARG A 544 21.07 17.00 4.19
N PRO A 545 21.30 16.24 5.28
CA PRO A 545 22.65 16.11 5.84
C PRO A 545 23.68 15.54 4.86
N ALA A 546 23.25 14.64 3.97
CA ALA A 546 24.12 14.08 2.92
C ALA A 546 24.42 15.14 1.84
N GLY A 547 23.40 15.89 1.38
CA GLY A 547 23.52 16.98 0.42
C GLY A 547 24.45 18.08 0.93
N LYS A 548 24.34 18.44 2.23
CA LYS A 548 25.24 19.43 2.84
C LYS A 548 26.69 19.00 2.79
N LYS A 549 27.00 17.74 3.06
CA LYS A 549 28.37 17.21 2.94
C LYS A 549 28.90 17.27 1.50
N LEU A 550 28.07 16.94 0.52
CA LEU A 550 28.45 17.02 -0.90
C LEU A 550 28.69 18.48 -1.32
N TRP A 551 27.82 19.39 -0.91
CA TRP A 551 27.98 20.83 -1.13
C TRP A 551 29.28 21.38 -0.56
N ASP A 552 29.58 21.06 0.70
CA ASP A 552 30.81 21.50 1.38
C ASP A 552 32.09 20.96 0.70
N ILE A 553 32.04 19.74 0.16
CA ILE A 553 33.14 19.16 -0.64
C ILE A 553 33.27 19.92 -1.96
N ALA A 554 32.17 20.19 -2.66
CA ALA A 554 32.17 20.90 -3.93
C ALA A 554 32.69 22.33 -3.76
N LYS A 555 32.23 23.05 -2.72
CA LYS A 555 32.63 24.42 -2.41
C LYS A 555 34.14 24.55 -2.18
N LYS A 556 34.77 23.56 -1.54
CA LYS A 556 36.21 23.49 -1.30
C LYS A 556 37.05 23.41 -2.60
N THR A 557 36.46 23.01 -3.72
CA THR A 557 37.19 22.93 -5.00
C THR A 557 37.40 24.29 -5.66
N GLY A 558 36.66 25.33 -5.27
CA GLY A 558 36.66 26.67 -5.88
C GLY A 558 36.06 26.68 -7.28
N LYS A 559 35.47 25.60 -7.77
CA LYS A 559 34.84 25.54 -9.08
C LYS A 559 33.45 26.17 -9.06
N PRO A 560 32.97 26.71 -10.20
CA PRO A 560 31.60 27.21 -10.30
C PRO A 560 30.60 26.11 -9.96
N ILE A 561 29.62 26.45 -9.10
CA ILE A 561 28.53 25.57 -8.73
C ILE A 561 27.23 26.15 -9.29
N TYR A 562 26.52 25.33 -10.05
CA TYR A 562 25.21 25.68 -10.59
C TYR A 562 24.14 24.86 -9.87
N ILE A 563 23.00 25.48 -9.68
CA ILE A 563 21.82 24.83 -9.10
C ILE A 563 20.76 24.75 -10.17
N ILE A 564 20.23 23.57 -10.38
CA ILE A 564 19.22 23.25 -11.39
C ILE A 564 18.00 22.67 -10.69
N SER A 565 16.82 23.14 -11.00
CA SER A 565 15.57 22.63 -10.43
C SER A 565 14.44 22.79 -11.44
N ASP A 566 13.57 21.78 -11.51
CA ASP A 566 12.29 21.76 -12.23
C ASP A 566 11.10 22.15 -11.35
N MET A 567 11.37 22.67 -10.16
CA MET A 567 10.35 22.98 -9.17
C MET A 567 9.52 24.20 -9.55
N TYR A 568 8.21 24.10 -9.36
CA TYR A 568 7.23 25.15 -9.64
C TYR A 568 7.36 26.41 -8.78
N LEU A 569 8.10 26.36 -7.67
CA LEU A 569 8.25 27.49 -6.76
C LEU A 569 8.96 28.68 -7.44
N PRO A 570 8.61 29.94 -7.09
CA PRO A 570 9.29 31.11 -7.60
C PRO A 570 10.79 31.12 -7.25
N LYS A 571 11.61 31.61 -8.18
CA LYS A 571 13.07 31.67 -8.03
C LYS A 571 13.51 32.28 -6.71
N ASP A 572 12.88 33.39 -6.29
CA ASP A 572 13.25 34.08 -5.06
C ASP A 572 12.93 33.24 -3.80
N ALA A 573 11.84 32.47 -3.83
CA ALA A 573 11.51 31.53 -2.77
C ALA A 573 12.55 30.42 -2.67
N ILE A 574 12.96 29.85 -3.81
CA ILE A 574 14.02 28.82 -3.87
C ILE A 574 15.34 29.35 -3.35
N LEU A 575 15.75 30.54 -3.76
CA LEU A 575 16.98 31.19 -3.27
C LEU A 575 16.93 31.43 -1.76
N ASN A 576 15.77 31.85 -1.24
CA ASN A 576 15.59 32.04 0.19
C ASN A 576 15.65 30.71 0.97
N ILE A 577 15.02 29.66 0.46
CA ILE A 577 15.12 28.30 1.02
C ILE A 577 16.58 27.84 1.10
N LEU A 578 17.33 28.01 0.02
CA LEU A 578 18.74 27.61 0.00
C LEU A 578 19.57 28.41 1.01
N LYS A 579 19.37 29.73 1.08
CA LYS A 579 20.06 30.62 2.02
C LYS A 579 19.78 30.26 3.47
N ILE A 580 18.51 30.07 3.85
CA ILE A 580 18.10 29.67 5.21
C ILE A 580 18.73 28.33 5.60
N ASN A 581 18.90 27.42 4.64
CA ASN A 581 19.47 26.09 4.85
C ASN A 581 21.01 26.06 4.70
N GLY A 582 21.67 27.23 4.58
CA GLY A 582 23.13 27.35 4.60
C GLY A 582 23.80 26.97 3.28
N TYR A 583 23.11 27.11 2.15
CA TYR A 583 23.64 26.94 0.77
C TYR A 583 23.89 28.30 0.10
N ASP A 584 24.50 29.22 0.82
CA ASP A 584 24.90 30.53 0.33
C ASP A 584 26.32 30.45 -0.25
N GLY A 585 26.52 31.10 -1.43
CA GLY A 585 27.81 31.16 -2.06
C GLY A 585 27.77 31.83 -3.42
#